data_f4e803f27fdc3d663c59c2b714d79482
#
_entry.id   f4e803f27fdc3d663c59c2b714d79482
#
_cell.length_a   1.000
_cell.length_b   1.000
_cell.length_c   1.000
_cell.angle_alpha   90.00
_cell.angle_beta   90.00
_cell.angle_gamma   90.00
#
_symmetry.space_group_name_H-M   'P 1'
#
loop_
_entity.id
_entity.type
_entity.pdbx_description
1 polymer ?
#
loop_
_entity_poly.entity_id
_entity_poly.type
_entity_poly.pdbx_seq_one_letter_code
_entity_poly.pdbx_strand_id
1 'polypeptide(L)'
;TPPKAKFICTVRDQVMLGHTLDGTDGVKPYRMWWSAINNEASWTPGTGLSDYQDVMDAGAMMGLVGGEHAIALFESSIVRGTFVGAPLIYQFDRLTTDKGCSVQGSVASVGSGLVFFLSDDGFYMLSGNELKPIGAEKINRWFFKRFKIASKENMCAAIDPINQNVIWAYPSVESTSGENDEILIYNYNLNRWSYAVQDCTALAQAVTAGYTLEQLDNVNSSIDALPASLDDGIWKGGSFFFAGAKDKKIQSFTGTELDAVLETGEFAIAPGRRSLVNSVVPYISAQPGQSPTPTASIGSRQRQVDQPVFTSASSLNAIGNCSVRSSGAYHRVRLNVSGEWDIAQGIDVDMQQVGTR
;
A
#
# COMPACT_ATOMS: atom_id res chain seq x y z
N THR A 1 22.22 0.95 29.64
CA THR A 1 21.61 -0.06 28.74
C THR A 1 20.36 0.56 28.13
N PRO A 2 20.10 0.38 26.84
CA PRO A 2 18.87 0.87 26.23
C PRO A 2 17.65 0.20 26.89
N PRO A 3 16.53 0.93 27.06
CA PRO A 3 15.28 0.30 27.45
C PRO A 3 14.81 -0.65 26.33
N LYS A 4 14.03 -1.65 26.70
CA LYS A 4 13.30 -2.45 25.69
C LYS A 4 12.22 -1.57 25.07
N ALA A 5 11.98 -1.71 23.77
CA ALA A 5 10.98 -0.91 23.08
C ALA A 5 10.23 -1.75 22.02
N LYS A 6 9.03 -1.31 21.67
CA LYS A 6 8.23 -1.91 20.62
C LYS A 6 8.55 -1.30 19.26
N PHE A 7 8.93 -0.02 19.25
CA PHE A 7 9.27 0.73 18.04
C PHE A 7 10.67 1.32 18.16
N ILE A 8 11.37 1.37 17.04
CA ILE A 8 12.69 1.96 16.90
C ILE A 8 12.77 2.71 15.56
N CYS A 9 13.37 3.88 15.60
CA CYS A 9 13.73 4.64 14.40
C CYS A 9 14.98 5.48 14.63
N THR A 10 15.54 6.03 13.58
CA THR A 10 16.60 7.02 13.63
C THR A 10 16.02 8.39 13.31
N VAL A 11 16.34 9.37 14.13
CA VAL A 11 15.98 10.77 13.93
C VAL A 11 17.25 11.57 13.93
N ARG A 12 17.66 12.07 12.76
CA ARG A 12 18.98 12.68 12.56
C ARG A 12 20.10 11.79 13.10
N ASP A 13 20.83 12.24 14.11
CA ASP A 13 22.01 11.56 14.68
C ASP A 13 21.69 10.83 16.00
N GLN A 14 20.43 10.53 16.27
CA GLN A 14 19.98 9.85 17.48
C GLN A 14 19.05 8.66 17.13
N VAL A 15 19.13 7.62 17.95
CA VAL A 15 18.15 6.52 17.93
C VAL A 15 16.99 6.89 18.85
N MET A 16 15.78 6.78 18.37
CA MET A 16 14.56 7.00 19.13
C MET A 16 13.78 5.70 19.29
N LEU A 17 13.35 5.44 20.49
CA LEU A 17 12.56 4.28 20.89
C LEU A 17 11.16 4.74 21.31
N GLY A 18 10.17 3.92 21.01
CA GLY A 18 8.79 4.17 21.41
C GLY A 18 8.12 2.96 22.04
N HIS A 19 7.14 3.19 22.91
CA HIS A 19 6.48 2.15 23.70
C HIS A 19 7.52 1.37 24.51
N THR A 20 8.08 1.99 25.54
CA THR A 20 9.26 1.46 26.22
C THR A 20 8.93 0.64 27.45
N LEU A 21 9.85 -0.27 27.79
CA LEU A 21 9.89 -1.02 29.03
C LEU A 21 11.29 -0.88 29.61
N ASP A 22 11.42 -0.26 30.77
CA ASP A 22 12.66 -0.21 31.50
C ASP A 22 12.54 -0.86 32.90
N GLY A 23 13.68 -1.03 33.57
CA GLY A 23 13.74 -1.67 34.90
C GLY A 23 13.24 -0.82 36.04
N THR A 24 13.10 0.50 35.85
CA THR A 24 12.71 1.47 36.87
C THR A 24 11.23 1.80 36.81
N ASP A 25 10.77 2.21 35.61
CA ASP A 25 9.40 2.70 35.41
C ASP A 25 8.42 1.64 34.90
N GLY A 26 8.93 0.46 34.50
CA GLY A 26 8.11 -0.60 33.88
C GLY A 26 7.66 -0.25 32.46
N VAL A 27 6.49 -0.74 32.05
CA VAL A 27 5.95 -0.50 30.70
C VAL A 27 5.35 0.89 30.60
N LYS A 28 5.82 1.68 29.66
CA LYS A 28 5.34 3.02 29.30
C LYS A 28 4.91 3.06 27.83
N PRO A 29 3.66 2.73 27.51
CA PRO A 29 3.20 2.64 26.11
C PRO A 29 3.15 3.98 25.38
N TYR A 30 3.20 5.09 26.11
CA TYR A 30 3.12 6.46 25.61
C TYR A 30 4.48 7.20 25.63
N ARG A 31 5.59 6.50 25.97
CA ARG A 31 6.93 7.12 26.11
C ARG A 31 7.71 7.04 24.81
N MET A 32 8.31 8.16 24.42
CA MET A 32 9.40 8.26 23.46
C MET A 32 10.70 8.47 24.23
N TRP A 33 11.75 7.73 23.88
CA TRP A 33 13.07 7.83 24.49
C TRP A 33 14.13 7.91 23.40
N TRP A 34 15.09 8.82 23.52
CA TRP A 34 16.16 8.97 22.54
C TRP A 34 17.54 8.84 23.15
N SER A 35 18.49 8.32 22.36
CA SER A 35 19.88 8.12 22.73
C SER A 35 20.64 9.44 22.83
N ALA A 36 21.86 9.39 23.35
CA ALA A 36 22.78 10.50 23.18
C ALA A 36 23.10 10.72 21.69
N ILE A 37 23.44 11.96 21.32
CA ILE A 37 23.79 12.31 19.95
C ILE A 37 25.05 11.54 19.51
N ASN A 38 25.01 10.94 18.34
CA ASN A 38 26.09 10.09 17.79
C ASN A 38 26.57 8.96 18.74
N ASN A 39 25.74 8.56 19.70
CA ASN A 39 26.09 7.49 20.64
C ASN A 39 24.84 6.69 21.05
N GLU A 40 24.56 5.65 20.30
CA GLU A 40 23.44 4.73 20.50
C GLU A 40 23.58 3.83 21.74
N ALA A 41 24.74 3.81 22.38
CA ALA A 41 24.97 3.07 23.61
C ALA A 41 24.59 3.85 24.88
N SER A 42 24.43 5.17 24.79
CA SER A 42 24.14 6.04 25.94
C SER A 42 22.66 6.44 25.99
N TRP A 43 22.00 6.04 27.09
CA TRP A 43 20.55 6.22 27.29
C TRP A 43 20.22 6.87 28.66
N THR A 44 21.20 7.46 29.31
CA THR A 44 21.00 8.12 30.61
C THR A 44 20.43 9.53 30.40
N PRO A 45 19.20 9.82 30.90
CA PRO A 45 18.60 11.15 30.78
C PRO A 45 19.52 12.23 31.29
N GLY A 46 19.60 13.33 30.54
CA GLY A 46 20.48 14.47 30.85
C GLY A 46 21.96 14.29 30.47
N THR A 47 22.35 13.13 29.88
CA THR A 47 23.74 12.89 29.48
C THR A 47 23.82 12.83 27.94
N GLY A 48 24.66 13.67 27.34
CA GLY A 48 24.89 13.68 25.89
C GLY A 48 23.63 13.97 25.06
N LEU A 49 22.70 14.74 25.61
CA LEU A 49 21.39 15.04 25.04
C LEU A 49 20.43 13.82 24.97
N SER A 50 20.69 12.75 25.71
CA SER A 50 19.70 11.64 25.88
C SER A 50 18.63 12.08 26.88
N ASP A 51 17.37 11.77 26.57
CA ASP A 51 16.23 12.03 27.46
C ASP A 51 14.99 11.25 26.96
N TYR A 52 13.85 11.45 27.62
CA TYR A 52 12.58 10.87 27.23
C TYR A 52 11.42 11.87 27.37
N GLN A 53 10.32 11.60 26.68
CA GLN A 53 9.08 12.35 26.79
C GLN A 53 7.89 11.40 26.89
N ASP A 54 7.00 11.65 27.83
CA ASP A 54 5.73 10.95 28.01
C ASP A 54 4.58 11.78 27.43
N VAL A 55 3.73 11.15 26.59
CA VAL A 55 2.52 11.74 26.00
C VAL A 55 1.30 10.95 26.50
N MET A 56 0.96 11.11 27.78
CA MET A 56 0.02 10.26 28.51
C MET A 56 -1.43 10.30 27.99
N ASP A 57 -1.84 11.44 27.41
CA ASP A 57 -3.21 11.69 26.96
C ASP A 57 -3.47 11.26 25.50
N ALA A 58 -2.48 10.67 24.84
CA ALA A 58 -2.55 10.23 23.46
C ALA A 58 -2.94 8.73 23.27
N GLY A 59 -3.00 7.98 24.36
CA GLY A 59 -3.13 6.52 24.33
C GLY A 59 -1.80 5.81 24.08
N ALA A 60 -1.85 4.54 23.72
CA ALA A 60 -0.64 3.78 23.41
C ALA A 60 -0.04 4.22 22.05
N MET A 61 1.27 4.15 21.96
CA MET A 61 1.95 4.36 20.69
C MET A 61 1.71 3.16 19.77
N MET A 62 1.28 3.45 18.54
CA MET A 62 0.95 2.48 17.50
C MET A 62 1.97 2.47 16.36
N GLY A 63 2.82 3.48 16.27
CA GLY A 63 3.88 3.56 15.28
C GLY A 63 4.85 4.68 15.57
N LEU A 64 6.09 4.55 15.11
CA LEU A 64 7.12 5.55 15.21
C LEU A 64 7.91 5.59 13.91
N VAL A 65 7.96 6.76 13.30
CA VAL A 65 8.65 6.99 12.03
C VAL A 65 9.75 8.03 12.27
N GLY A 66 10.94 7.74 11.79
CA GLY A 66 12.10 8.60 11.87
C GLY A 66 12.46 9.30 10.56
N GLY A 67 13.48 10.11 10.61
CA GLY A 67 14.02 10.91 9.51
C GLY A 67 14.51 12.25 9.99
N GLU A 68 14.17 13.35 9.32
CA GLU A 68 14.48 14.70 9.80
C GLU A 68 13.70 15.04 11.08
N HIS A 69 12.49 14.51 11.21
CA HIS A 69 11.63 14.62 12.38
C HIS A 69 11.21 13.24 12.86
N ALA A 70 10.86 13.12 14.13
CA ALA A 70 10.11 11.98 14.65
C ALA A 70 8.62 12.18 14.39
N ILE A 71 7.94 11.18 13.86
CA ILE A 71 6.47 11.13 13.78
C ILE A 71 6.01 9.97 14.64
N ALA A 72 5.41 10.28 15.77
CA ALA A 72 4.84 9.31 16.70
C ALA A 72 3.33 9.23 16.47
N LEU A 73 2.85 8.06 16.08
CA LEU A 73 1.43 7.77 15.90
C LEU A 73 0.93 7.07 17.17
N PHE A 74 -0.01 7.69 17.85
CA PHE A 74 -0.71 7.13 18.99
C PHE A 74 -2.12 6.66 18.60
N GLU A 75 -2.83 6.05 19.53
CA GLU A 75 -4.22 5.61 19.29
C GLU A 75 -5.15 6.77 18.91
N SER A 76 -5.00 7.92 19.57
CA SER A 76 -5.92 9.07 19.39
C SER A 76 -5.27 10.32 18.82
N SER A 77 -3.96 10.36 18.65
CA SER A 77 -3.25 11.56 18.17
C SER A 77 -1.96 11.24 17.41
N ILE A 78 -1.47 12.22 16.68
CA ILE A 78 -0.18 12.18 16.00
C ILE A 78 0.67 13.33 16.56
N VAL A 79 1.89 13.01 16.95
CA VAL A 79 2.84 13.96 17.52
C VAL A 79 4.11 14.00 16.68
N ARG A 80 4.56 15.20 16.34
CA ARG A 80 5.84 15.41 15.66
C ARG A 80 6.87 15.90 16.65
N GLY A 81 8.02 15.20 16.71
CA GLY A 81 9.20 15.62 17.44
C GLY A 81 10.21 16.29 16.51
N THR A 82 10.48 17.54 16.75
CA THR A 82 11.48 18.33 15.99
C THR A 82 12.69 18.57 16.88
N PHE A 83 13.88 18.24 16.39
CA PHE A 83 15.12 18.52 17.10
C PHE A 83 15.38 20.03 17.13
N VAL A 84 15.51 20.60 18.34
CA VAL A 84 15.75 22.02 18.55
C VAL A 84 17.06 22.31 19.33
N GLY A 85 17.71 21.23 19.79
CA GLY A 85 18.93 21.35 20.60
C GLY A 85 18.67 21.68 22.06
N ALA A 86 19.79 21.81 22.83
CA ALA A 86 19.71 22.11 24.27
C ALA A 86 19.06 23.49 24.52
N PRO A 87 18.28 23.66 25.62
CA PRO A 87 18.05 22.69 26.68
C PRO A 87 16.90 21.69 26.43
N LEU A 88 16.01 21.95 25.45
CA LEU A 88 14.80 21.14 25.24
C LEU A 88 15.05 19.87 24.47
N ILE A 89 16.10 19.79 23.68
CA ILE A 89 16.50 18.69 22.78
C ILE A 89 15.47 18.46 21.65
N TYR A 90 14.25 18.04 21.98
CA TYR A 90 13.13 17.94 21.06
C TYR A 90 11.97 18.82 21.51
N GLN A 91 11.34 19.48 20.53
CA GLN A 91 10.04 20.10 20.68
C GLN A 91 9.00 19.14 20.09
N PHE A 92 7.95 18.86 20.87
CA PHE A 92 6.87 17.97 20.47
C PHE A 92 5.60 18.75 20.15
N ASP A 93 5.22 18.75 18.88
CA ASP A 93 4.02 19.42 18.39
C ASP A 93 2.95 18.37 18.07
N ARG A 94 1.77 18.52 18.65
CA ARG A 94 0.63 17.66 18.35
C ARG A 94 0.00 18.10 17.02
N LEU A 95 0.02 17.22 16.01
CA LEU A 95 -0.55 17.50 14.69
C LEU A 95 -2.05 17.23 14.65
N THR A 96 -2.51 16.23 15.42
CA THR A 96 -3.94 15.87 15.54
C THR A 96 -4.30 15.54 16.97
N THR A 97 -5.56 15.77 17.34
CA THR A 97 -6.07 15.51 18.70
C THR A 97 -7.18 14.46 18.73
N ASP A 98 -7.70 14.09 17.56
CA ASP A 98 -8.86 13.21 17.38
C ASP A 98 -8.63 12.11 16.35
N LYS A 99 -7.46 12.08 15.73
CA LYS A 99 -7.07 11.09 14.74
C LYS A 99 -5.72 10.51 15.06
N GLY A 100 -5.68 9.19 15.20
CA GLY A 100 -4.48 8.41 15.44
C GLY A 100 -4.49 7.13 14.63
N CYS A 101 -3.57 6.23 14.92
CA CYS A 101 -3.44 4.94 14.25
C CYS A 101 -4.12 3.84 15.07
N SER A 102 -5.05 3.10 14.47
CA SER A 102 -5.78 2.02 15.14
C SER A 102 -5.15 0.64 14.96
N VAL A 103 -4.28 0.49 13.95
CA VAL A 103 -3.64 -0.79 13.62
C VAL A 103 -2.14 -0.57 13.43
N GLN A 104 -1.34 -1.13 14.32
CA GLN A 104 0.11 -0.97 14.34
C GLN A 104 0.77 -1.34 13.00
N GLY A 105 0.43 -2.48 12.44
CA GLY A 105 0.98 -2.98 11.18
C GLY A 105 0.57 -2.19 9.94
N SER A 106 -0.34 -1.21 10.06
CA SER A 106 -0.79 -0.40 8.93
C SER A 106 0.12 0.77 8.59
N VAL A 107 1.11 1.06 9.45
CA VAL A 107 2.00 2.21 9.27
C VAL A 107 3.04 1.93 8.21
N ALA A 108 3.09 2.76 7.20
CA ALA A 108 4.10 2.76 6.15
C ALA A 108 4.56 4.18 5.87
N SER A 109 5.83 4.41 5.54
CA SER A 109 6.36 5.76 5.38
C SER A 109 7.44 5.88 4.32
N VAL A 110 7.47 7.03 3.66
CA VAL A 110 8.59 7.51 2.85
C VAL A 110 9.30 8.60 3.66
N GLY A 111 10.28 8.19 4.48
CA GLY A 111 10.89 9.09 5.46
C GLY A 111 9.86 9.66 6.43
N SER A 112 10.20 10.77 7.08
CA SER A 112 9.28 11.49 7.99
C SER A 112 8.32 12.45 7.28
N GLY A 113 8.45 12.63 5.97
CA GLY A 113 7.66 13.59 5.20
C GLY A 113 6.32 13.04 4.72
N LEU A 114 6.20 11.73 4.56
CA LEU A 114 5.00 11.10 4.04
C LEU A 114 4.73 9.80 4.80
N VAL A 115 3.66 9.77 5.59
CA VAL A 115 3.30 8.64 6.43
C VAL A 115 1.86 8.21 6.14
N PHE A 116 1.66 6.91 5.96
CA PHE A 116 0.35 6.29 5.71
C PHE A 116 -0.02 5.40 6.88
N PHE A 117 -1.29 5.37 7.25
CA PHE A 117 -1.78 4.54 8.33
C PHE A 117 -3.29 4.34 8.27
N LEU A 118 -3.79 3.35 9.01
CA LEU A 118 -5.21 3.08 9.20
C LEU A 118 -5.65 3.64 10.56
N SER A 119 -6.64 4.53 10.52
CA SER A 119 -7.40 5.02 11.68
C SER A 119 -8.71 4.25 11.82
N ASP A 120 -9.48 4.53 12.87
CA ASP A 120 -10.77 3.85 13.13
C ASP A 120 -11.81 4.07 12.03
N ASP A 121 -11.75 5.20 11.34
CA ASP A 121 -12.68 5.59 10.28
C ASP A 121 -12.13 5.44 8.85
N GLY A 122 -10.86 5.05 8.70
CA GLY A 122 -10.28 4.78 7.39
C GLY A 122 -8.81 5.08 7.23
N PHE A 123 -8.37 5.05 5.98
CA PHE A 123 -6.98 5.29 5.61
C PHE A 123 -6.66 6.77 5.50
N TYR A 124 -5.53 7.15 6.08
CA TYR A 124 -5.00 8.50 6.09
C TYR A 124 -3.58 8.56 5.58
N MET A 125 -3.24 9.72 5.05
CA MET A 125 -1.90 10.11 4.65
C MET A 125 -1.53 11.40 5.39
N LEU A 126 -0.44 11.38 6.13
CA LEU A 126 0.18 12.57 6.70
C LEU A 126 1.27 13.04 5.73
N SER A 127 1.13 14.26 5.23
CA SER A 127 2.11 14.91 4.36
C SER A 127 2.61 16.19 5.03
N GLY A 128 3.83 16.14 5.54
CA GLY A 128 4.33 17.21 6.41
C GLY A 128 3.47 17.39 7.66
N ASN A 129 2.65 18.44 7.70
CA ASN A 129 1.73 18.74 8.81
C ASN A 129 0.25 18.49 8.44
N GLU A 130 -0.03 18.18 7.20
CA GLU A 130 -1.40 18.03 6.71
C GLU A 130 -1.84 16.58 6.73
N LEU A 131 -2.94 16.31 7.43
CA LEU A 131 -3.58 15.01 7.45
C LEU A 131 -4.68 14.96 6.39
N LYS A 132 -4.55 14.02 5.45
CA LYS A 132 -5.49 13.81 4.34
C LYS A 132 -6.18 12.46 4.44
N PRO A 133 -7.51 12.39 4.42
CA PRO A 133 -8.23 11.13 4.24
C PRO A 133 -8.07 10.65 2.79
N ILE A 134 -7.46 9.49 2.58
CA ILE A 134 -7.22 8.92 1.25
C ILE A 134 -8.24 7.86 0.86
N GLY A 135 -8.85 7.20 1.85
CA GLY A 135 -9.81 6.13 1.64
C GLY A 135 -11.28 6.56 1.71
N ALA A 136 -11.57 7.81 2.14
CA ALA A 136 -12.92 8.32 2.29
C ALA A 136 -13.68 8.30 0.95
N GLU A 137 -14.95 7.84 0.99
CA GLU A 137 -15.83 7.70 -0.19
C GLU A 137 -15.31 6.81 -1.33
N LYS A 138 -14.10 6.24 -1.18
CA LYS A 138 -13.47 5.37 -2.17
C LYS A 138 -13.45 3.91 -1.72
N ILE A 139 -12.67 3.61 -0.69
CA ILE A 139 -12.36 2.23 -0.28
C ILE A 139 -12.78 1.89 1.16
N ASN A 140 -12.88 2.87 2.07
CA ASN A 140 -13.07 2.60 3.50
C ASN A 140 -14.28 1.69 3.77
N ARG A 141 -15.45 2.02 3.18
CA ARG A 141 -16.68 1.24 3.38
C ARG A 141 -16.55 -0.21 2.88
N TRP A 142 -15.86 -0.40 1.77
CA TRP A 142 -15.60 -1.70 1.19
C TRP A 142 -14.59 -2.48 2.05
N PHE A 143 -13.50 -1.85 2.44
CA PHE A 143 -12.44 -2.43 3.26
C PHE A 143 -12.97 -2.90 4.61
N PHE A 144 -13.65 -2.05 5.39
CA PHE A 144 -14.16 -2.43 6.71
C PHE A 144 -15.19 -3.56 6.70
N LYS A 145 -15.89 -3.79 5.59
CA LYS A 145 -16.76 -4.95 5.43
C LYS A 145 -16.00 -6.26 5.24
N ARG A 146 -14.78 -6.18 4.73
CA ARG A 146 -13.94 -7.33 4.43
C ARG A 146 -12.88 -7.59 5.49
N PHE A 147 -12.44 -6.56 6.17
CA PHE A 147 -11.37 -6.62 7.15
C PHE A 147 -11.79 -7.38 8.42
N LYS A 148 -11.01 -8.43 8.77
CA LYS A 148 -11.20 -9.23 9.98
C LYS A 148 -10.57 -8.53 11.18
N ILE A 149 -11.32 -7.67 11.83
CA ILE A 149 -10.86 -6.86 12.98
C ILE A 149 -10.26 -7.70 14.11
N ALA A 150 -10.79 -8.93 14.33
CA ALA A 150 -10.29 -9.82 15.37
C ALA A 150 -8.83 -10.28 15.17
N SER A 151 -8.29 -10.14 13.96
CA SER A 151 -6.91 -10.50 13.61
C SER A 151 -6.13 -9.29 13.06
N LYS A 152 -6.51 -8.07 13.46
CA LYS A 152 -5.93 -6.81 12.97
C LYS A 152 -4.42 -6.69 13.21
N GLU A 153 -3.89 -7.39 14.19
CA GLU A 153 -2.46 -7.42 14.52
C GLU A 153 -1.60 -8.10 13.44
N ASN A 154 -2.20 -8.91 12.57
CA ASN A 154 -1.51 -9.57 11.47
C ASN A 154 -1.36 -8.67 10.23
N MET A 155 -2.11 -7.56 10.19
CA MET A 155 -1.96 -6.59 9.11
C MET A 155 -0.53 -6.05 9.05
N CYS A 156 0.00 -5.95 7.85
CA CYS A 156 1.31 -5.35 7.60
C CYS A 156 1.27 -4.43 6.38
N ALA A 157 2.17 -3.47 6.36
CA ALA A 157 2.27 -2.49 5.29
C ALA A 157 3.72 -2.31 4.84
N ALA A 158 3.89 -2.06 3.55
CA ALA A 158 5.16 -1.64 3.00
C ALA A 158 4.95 -0.71 1.80
N ILE A 159 5.99 0.03 1.44
CA ILE A 159 5.97 0.96 0.31
C ILE A 159 6.82 0.41 -0.81
N ASP A 160 6.30 0.52 -2.02
CA ASP A 160 7.06 0.39 -3.25
C ASP A 160 7.34 1.82 -3.77
N PRO A 161 8.55 2.34 -3.56
CA PRO A 161 8.88 3.71 -3.96
C PRO A 161 9.05 3.85 -5.48
N ILE A 162 9.36 2.77 -6.20
CA ILE A 162 9.54 2.78 -7.65
C ILE A 162 8.19 3.05 -8.34
N ASN A 163 7.17 2.27 -7.97
CA ASN A 163 5.84 2.40 -8.53
C ASN A 163 4.95 3.37 -7.74
N GLN A 164 5.48 3.99 -6.68
CA GLN A 164 4.77 4.93 -5.81
C GLN A 164 3.50 4.35 -5.19
N ASN A 165 3.60 3.10 -4.76
CA ASN A 165 2.51 2.36 -4.14
C ASN A 165 2.75 2.16 -2.64
N VAL A 166 1.67 2.30 -1.87
CA VAL A 166 1.56 1.75 -0.52
C VAL A 166 0.74 0.48 -0.59
N ILE A 167 1.25 -0.56 0.02
CA ILE A 167 0.64 -1.89 -0.05
C ILE A 167 0.40 -2.38 1.37
N TRP A 168 -0.86 -2.76 1.65
CA TRP A 168 -1.28 -3.35 2.92
C TRP A 168 -1.74 -4.78 2.68
N ALA A 169 -1.10 -5.76 3.32
CA ALA A 169 -1.64 -7.11 3.43
C ALA A 169 -2.47 -7.21 4.70
N TYR A 170 -3.65 -7.77 4.61
CA TYR A 170 -4.59 -7.83 5.72
C TYR A 170 -5.42 -9.13 5.70
N PRO A 171 -5.89 -9.59 6.87
CA PRO A 171 -6.78 -10.74 6.94
C PRO A 171 -8.20 -10.33 6.55
N SER A 172 -8.79 -11.06 5.59
CA SER A 172 -10.19 -10.86 5.23
C SER A 172 -11.12 -11.62 6.18
N VAL A 173 -12.41 -11.29 6.15
CA VAL A 173 -13.44 -12.03 6.91
C VAL A 173 -13.56 -13.49 6.45
N GLU A 174 -13.07 -13.82 5.27
CA GLU A 174 -13.05 -15.17 4.70
C GLU A 174 -11.82 -15.97 5.16
N SER A 175 -10.77 -15.30 5.65
CA SER A 175 -9.59 -15.96 6.20
C SER A 175 -9.95 -16.76 7.45
N THR A 176 -9.82 -18.09 7.41
CA THR A 176 -10.13 -18.98 8.54
C THR A 176 -9.03 -18.96 9.59
N SER A 177 -7.78 -18.85 9.18
CA SER A 177 -6.59 -18.81 10.05
C SER A 177 -6.37 -17.44 10.70
N GLY A 178 -6.94 -16.37 10.12
CA GLY A 178 -6.64 -14.98 10.46
C GLY A 178 -5.34 -14.47 9.86
N GLU A 179 -4.67 -15.25 9.03
CA GLU A 179 -3.52 -14.78 8.23
C GLU A 179 -3.98 -13.87 7.10
N ASN A 180 -3.05 -13.04 6.61
CA ASN A 180 -3.33 -12.11 5.52
C ASN A 180 -3.53 -12.88 4.21
N ASP A 181 -4.68 -12.71 3.60
CA ASP A 181 -5.13 -13.35 2.36
C ASP A 181 -5.51 -12.35 1.28
N GLU A 182 -5.54 -11.07 1.60
CA GLU A 182 -5.81 -9.98 0.66
C GLU A 182 -4.77 -8.88 0.78
N ILE A 183 -4.52 -8.22 -0.35
CA ILE A 183 -3.62 -7.08 -0.47
C ILE A 183 -4.41 -5.89 -1.01
N LEU A 184 -4.31 -4.77 -0.32
CA LEU A 184 -4.84 -3.48 -0.75
C LEU A 184 -3.69 -2.59 -1.22
N ILE A 185 -3.82 -1.98 -2.38
CA ILE A 185 -2.78 -1.18 -3.02
C ILE A 185 -3.30 0.24 -3.24
N TYR A 186 -2.53 1.21 -2.83
CA TYR A 186 -2.81 2.63 -3.05
C TYR A 186 -1.64 3.30 -3.78
N ASN A 187 -1.88 3.75 -5.00
CA ASN A 187 -0.93 4.59 -5.70
C ASN A 187 -1.09 6.04 -5.25
N TYR A 188 -0.09 6.56 -4.52
CA TYR A 188 -0.19 7.88 -3.89
C TYR A 188 0.06 9.05 -4.86
N ASN A 189 0.63 8.79 -6.03
CA ASN A 189 0.76 9.78 -7.09
C ASN A 189 -0.54 9.94 -7.89
N LEU A 190 -1.13 8.82 -8.30
CA LEU A 190 -2.36 8.79 -9.09
C LEU A 190 -3.63 8.90 -8.24
N ASN A 191 -3.52 8.75 -6.92
CA ASN A 191 -4.65 8.70 -5.98
C ASN A 191 -5.69 7.62 -6.35
N ARG A 192 -5.19 6.42 -6.69
CA ARG A 192 -5.98 5.27 -7.14
C ARG A 192 -5.80 4.08 -6.20
N TRP A 193 -6.86 3.31 -6.06
CA TRP A 193 -6.91 2.11 -5.25
C TRP A 193 -7.11 0.88 -6.13
N SER A 194 -6.44 -0.21 -5.76
CA SER A 194 -6.68 -1.54 -6.30
C SER A 194 -6.51 -2.58 -5.19
N TYR A 195 -6.96 -3.79 -5.43
CA TYR A 195 -6.75 -4.89 -4.50
C TYR A 195 -6.43 -6.17 -5.24
N ALA A 196 -5.79 -7.11 -4.55
CA ALA A 196 -5.53 -8.45 -5.05
C ALA A 196 -5.80 -9.47 -3.94
N VAL A 197 -6.21 -10.65 -4.33
CA VAL A 197 -6.31 -11.82 -3.44
C VAL A 197 -4.97 -12.54 -3.51
N GLN A 198 -4.19 -12.41 -2.45
CA GLN A 198 -2.84 -12.98 -2.36
C GLN A 198 -2.48 -13.24 -0.92
N ASP A 199 -2.18 -14.48 -0.60
CA ASP A 199 -1.68 -14.82 0.73
C ASP A 199 -0.29 -14.23 0.95
N CYS A 200 -0.11 -13.51 2.05
CA CYS A 200 1.15 -12.89 2.38
C CYS A 200 1.27 -12.66 3.88
N THR A 201 2.18 -13.35 4.56
CA THR A 201 2.36 -13.20 6.01
C THR A 201 2.96 -11.85 6.37
N ALA A 202 3.89 -11.32 5.57
CA ALA A 202 4.53 -10.03 5.78
C ALA A 202 4.94 -9.41 4.46
N LEU A 203 5.00 -8.09 4.43
CA LEU A 203 5.50 -7.29 3.32
C LEU A 203 6.81 -6.59 3.75
N ALA A 204 7.75 -6.49 2.83
CA ALA A 204 9.01 -5.81 3.10
C ALA A 204 9.58 -5.14 1.83
N GLN A 205 10.30 -4.07 2.05
CA GLN A 205 11.24 -3.56 1.06
C GLN A 205 12.54 -4.35 1.19
N ALA A 206 13.07 -4.80 0.08
CA ALA A 206 14.33 -5.50 0.03
C ALA A 206 15.22 -4.93 -1.07
N VAL A 207 16.50 -5.11 -0.91
CA VAL A 207 17.50 -4.79 -1.94
C VAL A 207 18.29 -6.05 -2.26
N THR A 208 18.61 -6.22 -3.53
CA THR A 208 19.45 -7.34 -3.93
C THR A 208 20.84 -7.20 -3.30
N ALA A 209 21.35 -8.29 -2.74
CA ALA A 209 22.75 -8.35 -2.34
C ALA A 209 23.63 -8.33 -3.59
N GLY A 210 24.75 -7.61 -3.52
CA GLY A 210 25.79 -7.74 -4.57
C GLY A 210 26.44 -9.12 -4.50
N TYR A 211 26.82 -9.65 -5.66
CA TYR A 211 27.60 -10.88 -5.74
C TYR A 211 29.09 -10.53 -5.75
N THR A 212 29.87 -11.21 -4.94
CA THR A 212 31.32 -11.25 -5.13
C THR A 212 31.67 -12.29 -6.21
N LEU A 213 32.87 -12.20 -6.77
CA LEU A 213 33.32 -13.19 -7.78
C LEU A 213 33.25 -14.62 -7.25
N GLU A 214 33.58 -14.82 -5.97
CA GLU A 214 33.50 -16.13 -5.30
C GLU A 214 32.05 -16.62 -5.11
N GLN A 215 31.11 -15.73 -5.02
CA GLN A 215 29.67 -16.07 -4.90
C GLN A 215 29.05 -16.44 -6.25
N LEU A 216 29.64 -15.98 -7.37
CA LEU A 216 29.19 -16.36 -8.70
C LEU A 216 29.34 -17.86 -8.96
N ASP A 217 30.29 -18.53 -8.34
CA ASP A 217 30.46 -19.99 -8.41
C ASP A 217 29.22 -20.74 -7.86
N ASN A 218 28.46 -20.13 -6.95
CA ASN A 218 27.21 -20.69 -6.44
C ASN A 218 26.03 -20.53 -7.44
N VAL A 219 26.15 -19.59 -8.37
CA VAL A 219 25.16 -19.39 -9.45
C VAL A 219 25.45 -20.33 -10.60
N ASN A 220 26.73 -20.40 -11.05
CA ASN A 220 27.21 -21.32 -12.03
C ASN A 220 28.72 -21.50 -11.90
N SER A 221 29.19 -22.74 -11.98
CA SER A 221 30.62 -23.07 -11.92
C SER A 221 31.41 -22.68 -13.18
N SER A 222 30.72 -22.26 -14.25
CA SER A 222 31.32 -21.77 -15.49
C SER A 222 30.86 -20.32 -15.74
N ILE A 223 31.82 -19.41 -15.91
CA ILE A 223 31.58 -18.01 -16.22
C ILE A 223 30.80 -17.85 -17.54
N ASP A 224 31.09 -18.69 -18.53
CA ASP A 224 30.42 -18.65 -19.83
C ASP A 224 28.96 -19.10 -19.80
N ALA A 225 28.54 -19.76 -18.71
CA ALA A 225 27.18 -20.23 -18.51
C ALA A 225 26.39 -19.36 -17.50
N LEU A 226 26.93 -18.23 -17.09
CA LEU A 226 26.18 -17.25 -16.29
C LEU A 226 25.01 -16.69 -17.08
N PRO A 227 23.85 -16.41 -16.42
CA PRO A 227 22.66 -15.92 -17.10
C PRO A 227 22.77 -14.49 -17.65
N ALA A 228 23.82 -13.76 -17.25
CA ALA A 228 24.09 -12.40 -17.71
C ALA A 228 25.60 -12.13 -17.77
N SER A 229 25.99 -11.09 -18.52
CA SER A 229 27.37 -10.60 -18.57
C SER A 229 27.87 -10.17 -17.20
N LEU A 230 29.17 -10.35 -16.91
CA LEU A 230 29.79 -9.91 -15.65
C LEU A 230 29.65 -8.41 -15.39
N ASP A 231 29.50 -7.60 -16.44
CA ASP A 231 29.28 -6.15 -16.34
C ASP A 231 27.81 -5.77 -16.07
N ASP A 232 26.90 -6.74 -16.07
CA ASP A 232 25.49 -6.50 -15.88
C ASP A 232 25.20 -5.97 -14.47
N GLY A 233 24.24 -5.06 -14.39
CA GLY A 233 23.79 -4.45 -13.14
C GLY A 233 23.23 -5.45 -12.13
N ILE A 234 22.78 -6.63 -12.57
CA ILE A 234 22.22 -7.67 -11.68
C ILE A 234 23.25 -8.16 -10.64
N TRP A 235 24.55 -8.10 -10.95
CA TRP A 235 25.61 -8.53 -10.05
C TRP A 235 26.03 -7.47 -9.04
N LYS A 236 25.75 -6.18 -9.33
CA LYS A 236 26.21 -5.07 -8.48
C LYS A 236 25.45 -4.96 -7.16
N GLY A 237 24.29 -5.58 -7.04
CA GLY A 237 23.44 -5.43 -5.87
C GLY A 237 22.82 -4.03 -5.76
N GLY A 238 22.08 -3.81 -4.68
CA GLY A 238 21.45 -2.52 -4.41
C GLY A 238 20.21 -2.22 -5.26
N SER A 239 19.80 -3.14 -6.15
CA SER A 239 18.54 -3.01 -6.86
C SER A 239 17.39 -3.26 -5.88
N PHE A 240 16.49 -2.29 -5.78
CA PHE A 240 15.29 -2.40 -4.97
C PHE A 240 14.34 -3.44 -5.56
N PHE A 241 13.75 -4.26 -4.71
CA PHE A 241 12.58 -5.07 -5.06
C PHE A 241 11.58 -5.11 -3.91
N PHE A 242 10.31 -5.21 -4.27
CA PHE A 242 9.24 -5.40 -3.32
C PHE A 242 9.10 -6.89 -3.01
N ALA A 243 9.09 -7.23 -1.73
CA ALA A 243 9.07 -8.62 -1.28
C ALA A 243 7.88 -8.90 -0.35
N GLY A 244 7.37 -10.12 -0.44
CA GLY A 244 6.44 -10.70 0.51
C GLY A 244 7.04 -11.95 1.16
N ALA A 245 6.61 -12.24 2.38
CA ALA A 245 6.95 -13.48 3.07
C ALA A 245 5.72 -14.38 3.12
N LYS A 246 5.90 -15.66 2.76
CA LYS A 246 4.91 -16.72 2.92
C LYS A 246 5.64 -18.03 3.17
N ASP A 247 5.11 -18.89 4.05
CA ASP A 247 5.64 -20.23 4.33
C ASP A 247 7.14 -20.25 4.66
N LYS A 248 7.61 -19.25 5.43
CA LYS A 248 9.02 -19.05 5.80
C LYS A 248 9.96 -18.79 4.61
N LYS A 249 9.42 -18.37 3.48
CA LYS A 249 10.18 -17.98 2.28
C LYS A 249 9.92 -16.51 1.97
N ILE A 250 10.97 -15.82 1.50
CA ILE A 250 10.86 -14.49 0.93
C ILE A 250 10.63 -14.67 -0.57
N GLN A 251 9.64 -13.98 -1.10
CA GLN A 251 9.24 -14.04 -2.51
C GLN A 251 9.18 -12.63 -3.06
N SER A 252 9.64 -12.44 -4.28
CA SER A 252 9.47 -11.18 -5.01
C SER A 252 8.14 -11.17 -5.78
N PHE A 253 7.56 -9.99 -5.98
CA PHE A 253 6.38 -9.81 -6.82
C PHE A 253 6.79 -9.60 -8.29
N THR A 254 7.49 -10.58 -8.85
CA THR A 254 8.04 -10.57 -10.22
C THR A 254 7.58 -11.76 -11.03
N GLY A 255 6.39 -12.29 -10.72
CA GLY A 255 5.77 -13.38 -11.47
C GLY A 255 5.06 -12.89 -12.74
N THR A 256 4.31 -13.80 -13.36
CA THR A 256 3.38 -13.45 -14.44
C THR A 256 2.28 -12.52 -13.89
N GLU A 257 1.82 -11.61 -14.73
CA GLU A 257 0.77 -10.65 -14.40
C GLU A 257 -0.52 -11.37 -13.98
N LEU A 258 -1.16 -10.85 -12.95
CA LEU A 258 -2.43 -11.37 -12.47
C LEU A 258 -3.57 -10.99 -13.43
N ASP A 259 -4.54 -11.87 -13.57
CA ASP A 259 -5.79 -11.54 -14.23
C ASP A 259 -6.47 -10.40 -13.48
N ALA A 260 -6.88 -9.36 -14.22
CA ALA A 260 -7.52 -8.19 -13.64
C ALA A 260 -8.98 -8.07 -14.10
N VAL A 261 -9.83 -7.60 -13.19
CA VAL A 261 -11.21 -7.24 -13.47
C VAL A 261 -11.41 -5.76 -13.16
N LEU A 262 -11.71 -4.98 -14.18
CA LEU A 262 -12.02 -3.56 -14.06
C LEU A 262 -13.50 -3.35 -14.37
N GLU A 263 -14.24 -2.72 -13.47
CA GLU A 263 -15.65 -2.39 -13.67
C GLU A 263 -15.84 -0.88 -13.53
N THR A 264 -16.49 -0.27 -14.52
CA THR A 264 -16.78 1.16 -14.46
C THR A 264 -17.91 1.45 -13.48
N GLY A 265 -17.98 2.69 -13.02
CA GLY A 265 -19.22 3.23 -12.47
C GLY A 265 -20.34 3.14 -13.51
N GLU A 266 -21.56 3.33 -13.04
CA GLU A 266 -22.73 3.36 -13.92
C GLU A 266 -22.77 4.68 -14.70
N PHE A 267 -23.06 4.59 -16.00
CA PHE A 267 -23.17 5.73 -16.89
C PHE A 267 -24.41 5.64 -17.79
N ALA A 268 -24.83 6.76 -18.30
CA ALA A 268 -25.94 6.90 -19.26
C ALA A 268 -25.63 8.04 -20.23
N ILE A 269 -26.08 7.97 -21.48
CA ILE A 269 -25.94 9.08 -22.45
C ILE A 269 -26.78 10.29 -21.98
N ALA A 270 -28.00 10.01 -21.55
CA ALA A 270 -28.89 11.03 -20.99
C ALA A 270 -29.79 10.39 -19.94
N PRO A 271 -30.12 11.10 -18.85
CA PRO A 271 -30.98 10.59 -17.79
C PRO A 271 -32.32 10.09 -18.33
N GLY A 272 -32.67 8.84 -18.00
CA GLY A 272 -33.96 8.24 -18.37
C GLY A 272 -34.16 7.88 -19.85
N ARG A 273 -33.14 8.05 -20.69
CA ARG A 273 -33.21 7.66 -22.11
C ARG A 273 -32.49 6.33 -22.37
N ARG A 274 -33.05 5.53 -23.26
CA ARG A 274 -32.43 4.28 -23.67
C ARG A 274 -31.28 4.52 -24.65
N SER A 275 -30.23 3.78 -24.47
CA SER A 275 -29.07 3.72 -25.37
C SER A 275 -28.71 2.29 -25.73
N LEU A 276 -28.09 2.14 -26.87
CA LEU A 276 -27.51 0.89 -27.35
C LEU A 276 -25.99 1.03 -27.31
N VAL A 277 -25.33 0.14 -26.61
CA VAL A 277 -23.87 -0.03 -26.68
C VAL A 277 -23.56 -1.04 -27.75
N ASN A 278 -22.69 -0.70 -28.71
CA ASN A 278 -22.29 -1.57 -29.80
C ASN A 278 -20.93 -2.24 -29.59
N SER A 279 -19.96 -1.48 -29.08
CA SER A 279 -18.61 -1.98 -28.85
C SER A 279 -17.91 -1.25 -27.71
N VAL A 280 -16.89 -1.91 -27.18
CA VAL A 280 -15.96 -1.37 -26.20
C VAL A 280 -14.54 -1.48 -26.72
N VAL A 281 -13.78 -0.40 -26.68
CA VAL A 281 -12.36 -0.35 -27.04
C VAL A 281 -11.56 -0.27 -25.73
N PRO A 282 -10.84 -1.32 -25.34
CA PRO A 282 -9.96 -1.26 -24.17
C PRO A 282 -8.61 -0.65 -24.53
N TYR A 283 -8.13 0.28 -23.72
CA TYR A 283 -6.79 0.84 -23.81
C TYR A 283 -5.88 0.15 -22.81
N ILE A 284 -5.15 -0.86 -23.29
CA ILE A 284 -4.22 -1.66 -22.51
C ILE A 284 -2.83 -1.53 -23.13
N SER A 285 -1.85 -1.18 -22.32
CA SER A 285 -0.44 -1.17 -22.72
C SER A 285 0.23 -2.45 -22.28
N ALA A 286 1.12 -2.96 -23.13
CA ALA A 286 1.98 -4.09 -22.87
C ALA A 286 3.37 -3.80 -23.45
N GLN A 287 4.40 -4.47 -22.94
CA GLN A 287 5.76 -4.35 -23.48
C GLN A 287 5.88 -5.04 -24.84
N PRO A 288 6.86 -4.67 -25.66
CA PRO A 288 7.09 -5.34 -26.94
C PRO A 288 7.28 -6.85 -26.75
N GLY A 289 6.45 -7.62 -27.45
CA GLY A 289 6.45 -9.09 -27.38
C GLY A 289 5.40 -9.67 -26.42
N GLN A 290 4.77 -8.86 -25.60
CA GLN A 290 3.66 -9.26 -24.74
C GLN A 290 2.32 -9.23 -25.49
N SER A 291 1.40 -10.09 -25.07
CA SER A 291 0.09 -10.26 -25.75
C SER A 291 -1.05 -10.26 -24.75
N PRO A 292 -1.59 -9.08 -24.38
CA PRO A 292 -2.77 -8.99 -23.53
C PRO A 292 -4.01 -9.58 -24.23
N THR A 293 -4.84 -10.27 -23.48
CA THR A 293 -6.08 -10.86 -23.95
C THR A 293 -7.29 -10.30 -23.21
N PRO A 294 -7.69 -9.05 -23.48
CA PRO A 294 -8.85 -8.44 -22.84
C PRO A 294 -10.16 -8.98 -23.38
N THR A 295 -11.14 -9.10 -22.50
CA THR A 295 -12.52 -9.39 -22.84
C THR A 295 -13.45 -8.39 -22.15
N ALA A 296 -14.47 -7.92 -22.85
CA ALA A 296 -15.42 -6.98 -22.30
C ALA A 296 -16.84 -7.55 -22.23
N SER A 297 -17.58 -7.15 -21.21
CA SER A 297 -19.02 -7.39 -21.07
C SER A 297 -19.71 -6.12 -20.60
N ILE A 298 -20.99 -5.97 -20.98
CA ILE A 298 -21.82 -4.80 -20.62
C ILE A 298 -22.94 -5.25 -19.70
N GLY A 299 -23.01 -4.66 -18.51
CA GLY A 299 -24.14 -4.76 -17.63
C GLY A 299 -25.12 -3.61 -17.91
N SER A 300 -26.34 -3.92 -18.29
CA SER A 300 -27.38 -2.93 -18.59
C SER A 300 -28.61 -3.11 -17.72
N ARG A 301 -29.27 -1.99 -17.38
CA ARG A 301 -30.55 -1.99 -16.67
C ARG A 301 -31.44 -0.84 -17.14
N GLN A 302 -32.75 -0.97 -16.90
CA GLN A 302 -33.72 0.06 -17.29
C GLN A 302 -34.01 1.06 -16.17
N ARG A 303 -34.07 0.60 -14.94
CA ARG A 303 -34.34 1.40 -13.74
C ARG A 303 -33.21 1.23 -12.73
N GLN A 304 -32.95 2.23 -11.92
CA GLN A 304 -31.90 2.18 -10.90
C GLN A 304 -32.13 1.09 -9.84
N VAL A 305 -33.37 0.68 -9.61
CA VAL A 305 -33.72 -0.41 -8.67
C VAL A 305 -33.47 -1.80 -9.24
N ASP A 306 -33.35 -1.94 -10.57
CA ASP A 306 -33.12 -3.22 -11.22
C ASP A 306 -31.64 -3.61 -11.07
N GLN A 307 -31.36 -4.90 -11.02
CA GLN A 307 -29.97 -5.38 -11.10
C GLN A 307 -29.48 -5.32 -12.56
N PRO A 308 -28.23 -4.88 -12.79
CA PRO A 308 -27.66 -4.89 -14.13
C PRO A 308 -27.48 -6.33 -14.63
N VAL A 309 -27.90 -6.59 -15.85
CA VAL A 309 -27.73 -7.87 -16.53
C VAL A 309 -26.54 -7.75 -17.46
N PHE A 310 -25.53 -8.57 -17.25
CA PHE A 310 -24.30 -8.57 -18.07
C PHE A 310 -24.48 -9.46 -19.30
N THR A 311 -23.95 -9.00 -20.43
CA THR A 311 -23.80 -9.81 -21.65
C THR A 311 -22.73 -10.89 -21.43
N SER A 312 -22.65 -11.86 -22.32
CA SER A 312 -21.46 -12.70 -22.44
C SER A 312 -20.22 -11.85 -22.74
N ALA A 313 -19.07 -12.28 -22.23
CA ALA A 313 -17.79 -11.62 -22.53
C ALA A 313 -17.43 -11.76 -24.01
N SER A 314 -16.97 -10.68 -24.62
CA SER A 314 -16.51 -10.62 -26.00
C SER A 314 -15.03 -10.28 -26.05
N SER A 315 -14.24 -11.02 -26.81
CA SER A 315 -12.81 -10.79 -27.03
C SER A 315 -12.57 -9.71 -28.08
N LEU A 316 -11.34 -9.22 -28.14
CA LEU A 316 -10.89 -8.28 -29.19
C LEU A 316 -11.09 -8.91 -30.57
N ASN A 317 -11.64 -8.14 -31.47
CA ASN A 317 -11.66 -8.44 -32.89
C ASN A 317 -10.40 -7.89 -33.60
N ALA A 318 -10.27 -8.12 -34.89
CA ALA A 318 -9.14 -7.68 -35.71
C ALA A 318 -8.94 -6.15 -35.77
N ILE A 319 -9.96 -5.37 -35.35
CA ILE A 319 -9.92 -3.88 -35.36
C ILE A 319 -9.57 -3.35 -33.96
N GLY A 320 -9.39 -4.23 -32.95
CA GLY A 320 -9.11 -3.84 -31.57
C GLY A 320 -10.34 -3.53 -30.71
N ASN A 321 -11.54 -3.92 -31.13
CA ASN A 321 -12.79 -3.69 -30.40
C ASN A 321 -13.34 -5.00 -29.83
N CYS A 322 -13.94 -4.93 -28.65
CA CYS A 322 -14.83 -5.98 -28.13
C CYS A 322 -16.26 -5.68 -28.61
N SER A 323 -16.79 -6.53 -29.49
CA SER A 323 -18.16 -6.37 -30.00
C SER A 323 -19.14 -6.85 -28.96
N VAL A 324 -19.83 -5.93 -28.31
CA VAL A 324 -20.88 -6.19 -27.32
C VAL A 324 -22.14 -5.45 -27.74
N ARG A 325 -23.29 -6.06 -27.52
CA ARG A 325 -24.55 -5.45 -27.89
C ARG A 325 -25.51 -5.49 -26.72
N SER A 326 -25.80 -4.32 -26.14
CA SER A 326 -26.69 -4.24 -24.99
C SER A 326 -27.45 -2.93 -25.01
N SER A 327 -28.75 -2.99 -24.70
CA SER A 327 -29.65 -1.83 -24.66
C SER A 327 -30.22 -1.63 -23.28
N GLY A 328 -30.08 -0.41 -22.75
CA GLY A 328 -30.56 -0.04 -21.43
C GLY A 328 -30.61 1.48 -21.24
N ALA A 329 -31.11 1.91 -20.12
CA ALA A 329 -31.01 3.30 -19.69
C ALA A 329 -29.71 3.59 -18.95
N TYR A 330 -29.16 2.57 -18.28
CA TYR A 330 -27.92 2.65 -17.50
C TYR A 330 -27.03 1.49 -17.87
N HIS A 331 -25.73 1.75 -17.98
CA HIS A 331 -24.73 0.79 -18.42
C HIS A 331 -23.54 0.77 -17.48
N ARG A 332 -22.89 -0.41 -17.36
CA ARG A 332 -21.57 -0.61 -16.76
C ARG A 332 -20.73 -1.48 -17.69
N VAL A 333 -19.48 -1.15 -17.85
CA VAL A 333 -18.52 -2.01 -18.55
C VAL A 333 -17.73 -2.80 -17.54
N ARG A 334 -17.64 -4.10 -17.75
CA ARG A 334 -16.67 -4.97 -17.07
C ARG A 334 -15.66 -5.44 -18.09
N LEU A 335 -14.40 -5.09 -17.83
CA LEU A 335 -13.26 -5.51 -18.61
C LEU A 335 -12.48 -6.54 -17.79
N ASN A 336 -12.29 -7.73 -18.35
CA ASN A 336 -11.36 -8.72 -17.80
C ASN A 336 -10.09 -8.66 -18.66
N VAL A 337 -8.95 -8.52 -18.02
CA VAL A 337 -7.64 -8.47 -18.68
C VAL A 337 -6.84 -9.65 -18.19
N SER A 338 -6.39 -10.48 -19.11
CA SER A 338 -5.53 -11.62 -18.85
C SER A 338 -4.37 -11.65 -19.86
N GLY A 339 -3.41 -12.56 -19.66
CA GLY A 339 -2.18 -12.58 -20.44
C GLY A 339 -1.16 -11.55 -19.91
N GLU A 340 -0.18 -11.24 -20.72
CA GLU A 340 0.92 -10.32 -20.37
C GLU A 340 0.52 -8.88 -20.65
N TRP A 341 0.37 -8.08 -19.61
CA TRP A 341 -0.04 -6.67 -19.71
C TRP A 341 0.59 -5.82 -18.62
N ASP A 342 0.87 -4.54 -18.90
CA ASP A 342 1.44 -3.60 -17.93
C ASP A 342 0.40 -2.68 -17.30
N ILE A 343 -0.35 -1.96 -18.13
CA ILE A 343 -1.26 -0.89 -17.68
C ILE A 343 -2.57 -0.95 -18.44
N ALA A 344 -3.68 -0.99 -17.71
CA ALA A 344 -5.01 -0.71 -18.24
C ALA A 344 -5.32 0.78 -18.04
N GLN A 345 -5.26 1.56 -19.10
CA GLN A 345 -5.40 3.02 -19.06
C GLN A 345 -6.85 3.48 -19.03
N GLY A 346 -7.73 2.75 -19.70
CA GLY A 346 -9.13 3.12 -19.81
C GLY A 346 -9.90 2.30 -20.83
N ILE A 347 -11.13 2.73 -21.07
CA ILE A 347 -12.00 2.17 -22.10
C ILE A 347 -12.69 3.30 -22.87
N ASP A 348 -12.96 3.07 -24.13
CA ASP A 348 -13.91 3.87 -24.91
C ASP A 348 -15.14 3.03 -25.25
N VAL A 349 -16.32 3.65 -25.26
CA VAL A 349 -17.60 2.96 -25.44
C VAL A 349 -18.37 3.58 -26.58
N ASP A 350 -18.56 2.80 -27.65
CA ASP A 350 -19.45 3.22 -28.76
C ASP A 350 -20.91 3.04 -28.36
N MET A 351 -21.60 4.18 -28.18
CA MET A 351 -22.99 4.22 -27.74
C MET A 351 -23.83 5.10 -28.65
N GLN A 352 -25.05 4.62 -28.90
CA GLN A 352 -26.06 5.36 -29.67
C GLN A 352 -27.35 5.50 -28.87
N GLN A 353 -27.97 6.66 -28.91
CA GLN A 353 -29.28 6.85 -28.33
C GLN A 353 -30.33 6.13 -29.19
N VAL A 354 -31.15 5.28 -28.56
CA VAL A 354 -32.16 4.50 -29.23
C VAL A 354 -33.53 4.79 -28.60
N GLY A 355 -34.37 5.50 -29.33
CA GLY A 355 -35.73 5.78 -28.90
C GLY A 355 -35.86 6.84 -27.79
N THR A 356 -37.06 7.28 -27.57
CA THR A 356 -37.43 8.28 -26.56
C THR A 356 -38.23 7.68 -25.41
N ARG A 357 -38.36 6.36 -25.34
CA ARG A 357 -39.09 5.64 -24.28
C ARG A 357 -38.26 4.46 -23.75
#